data_7a659eae94692c0d06c7849725b5018f
#
_entry.id   7a659eae94692c0d06c7849725b5018f
#
_cell.length_a   1.000
_cell.length_b   1.000
_cell.length_c   1.000
_cell.angle_alpha   90.00
_cell.angle_beta   90.00
_cell.angle_gamma   90.00
#
_symmetry.space_group_name_H-M   'P 1'
#
loop_
_entity.id
_entity.type
_entity.pdbx_description
1 polymer ?
#
loop_
_entity_poly.entity_id
_entity_poly.type
_entity_poly.pdbx_seq_one_letter_code
_entity_poly.pdbx_strand_id
1 'polypeptide(L)'
;MKVYLDNAATTPIAKEVVKEIEPYLYDYFGNPSSTHSFGRKTKIAIEINRKKIADLIHAKNNEIIFTSGGTEADNMALRCAVHDLNVKRIITTKIEHHAVLHTAECLRDNHNINLTFLETDENGHPSISQLKKLLEDETKTLVTLMHANNEIGSLLPFQEVAQICAQKSHVYFHSDTVQTMGHYDFNLS
;
A
#
# COMPACT_ATOMS: atom_id res chain seq x y z
N MET A 1 35.99 4.23 9.36
CA MET A 1 35.07 3.48 8.49
C MET A 1 33.72 4.20 8.53
N LYS A 2 33.09 4.47 7.35
CA LYS A 2 31.72 5.01 7.31
C LYS A 2 30.76 3.85 7.09
N VAL A 3 29.71 3.73 7.92
CA VAL A 3 28.68 2.69 7.82
C VAL A 3 27.33 3.37 7.73
N TYR A 4 26.51 2.94 6.76
CA TYR A 4 25.12 3.39 6.61
C TYR A 4 24.17 2.28 7.11
N LEU A 5 23.34 2.58 8.11
CA LEU A 5 22.46 1.63 8.75
C LEU A 5 20.96 1.98 8.62
N ASP A 6 20.65 3.08 7.93
CA ASP A 6 19.29 3.57 7.75
C ASP A 6 18.65 3.04 6.45
N ASN A 7 18.70 1.72 6.26
CA ASN A 7 18.18 1.09 5.04
C ASN A 7 16.65 1.09 4.95
N ALA A 8 15.95 1.29 6.07
CA ALA A 8 14.50 1.48 6.06
C ALA A 8 14.07 2.80 5.40
N ALA A 9 14.91 3.84 5.48
CA ALA A 9 14.66 5.11 4.82
C ALA A 9 15.06 5.08 3.34
N THR A 10 16.26 4.60 3.00
CA THR A 10 16.76 4.57 1.62
C THR A 10 17.75 3.42 1.39
N THR A 11 17.79 2.94 0.16
CA THR A 11 18.81 1.99 -0.31
C THR A 11 19.39 2.45 -1.65
N PRO A 12 20.62 2.10 -1.99
CA PRO A 12 21.16 2.36 -3.33
C PRO A 12 20.34 1.67 -4.41
N ILE A 13 20.11 2.34 -5.53
CA ILE A 13 19.48 1.70 -6.69
C ILE A 13 20.45 0.65 -7.25
N ALA A 14 19.95 -0.55 -7.52
CA ALA A 14 20.72 -1.62 -8.13
C ALA A 14 21.24 -1.19 -9.52
N LYS A 15 22.50 -1.54 -9.83
CA LYS A 15 23.13 -1.11 -11.09
C LYS A 15 22.41 -1.61 -12.32
N GLU A 16 21.80 -2.78 -12.24
CA GLU A 16 20.98 -3.37 -13.29
C GLU A 16 19.72 -2.53 -13.55
N VAL A 17 19.08 -2.03 -12.49
CA VAL A 17 17.91 -1.15 -12.58
C VAL A 17 18.30 0.19 -13.22
N VAL A 18 19.46 0.76 -12.85
CA VAL A 18 19.94 2.00 -13.48
C VAL A 18 20.09 1.84 -14.98
N LYS A 19 20.68 0.73 -15.45
CA LYS A 19 20.85 0.43 -16.89
C LYS A 19 19.51 0.32 -17.63
N GLU A 20 18.50 -0.26 -16.99
CA GLU A 20 17.16 -0.38 -17.57
C GLU A 20 16.41 0.96 -17.64
N ILE A 21 16.66 1.86 -16.69
CA ILE A 21 16.06 3.20 -16.66
C ILE A 21 16.73 4.16 -17.67
N GLU A 22 18.04 4.06 -17.85
CA GLU A 22 18.85 5.00 -18.61
C GLU A 22 18.29 5.34 -20.01
N PRO A 23 17.83 4.39 -20.84
CA PRO A 23 17.25 4.70 -22.15
C PRO A 23 15.98 5.56 -22.10
N TYR A 24 15.25 5.54 -20.99
CA TYR A 24 14.04 6.34 -20.82
C TYR A 24 14.35 7.81 -20.45
N LEU A 25 15.58 8.12 -20.06
CA LEU A 25 16.01 9.48 -19.80
C LEU A 25 16.38 10.24 -21.10
N TYR A 26 16.77 9.53 -22.16
CA TYR A 26 17.30 10.14 -23.40
C TYR A 26 16.57 9.70 -24.66
N ASP A 27 16.35 8.38 -24.83
CA ASP A 27 15.87 7.82 -26.11
C ASP A 27 14.35 7.66 -26.15
N TYR A 28 13.74 7.26 -25.03
CA TYR A 28 12.32 6.89 -24.91
C TYR A 28 11.51 7.90 -24.10
N PHE A 29 11.71 9.17 -24.40
CA PHE A 29 11.15 10.32 -23.67
C PHE A 29 9.72 10.69 -24.11
N GLY A 30 9.11 9.95 -25.03
CA GLY A 30 7.78 10.29 -25.58
C GLY A 30 6.67 10.24 -24.52
N ASN A 31 5.75 11.19 -24.59
CA ASN A 31 4.57 11.19 -23.73
C ASN A 31 3.70 9.97 -24.03
N PRO A 32 3.40 9.09 -23.06
CA PRO A 32 2.63 7.86 -23.28
C PRO A 32 1.18 8.10 -23.73
N SER A 33 0.65 9.31 -23.52
CA SER A 33 -0.68 9.70 -24.02
C SER A 33 -0.71 10.10 -25.50
N SER A 34 0.47 10.31 -26.12
CA SER A 34 0.56 10.71 -27.52
C SER A 34 0.33 9.54 -28.48
N THR A 35 -0.36 9.79 -29.60
CA THR A 35 -0.72 8.75 -30.59
C THR A 35 0.39 8.41 -31.59
N HIS A 36 1.44 9.24 -31.68
CA HIS A 36 2.58 9.02 -32.57
C HIS A 36 3.55 7.94 -32.03
N SER A 37 4.53 7.53 -32.84
CA SER A 37 5.43 6.40 -32.55
C SER A 37 6.22 6.56 -31.25
N PHE A 38 6.68 7.76 -30.91
CA PHE A 38 7.41 8.02 -29.66
C PHE A 38 6.53 7.75 -28.43
N GLY A 39 5.29 8.27 -28.41
CA GLY A 39 4.37 8.04 -27.29
C GLY A 39 3.94 6.57 -27.18
N ARG A 40 3.67 5.91 -28.31
CA ARG A 40 3.33 4.47 -28.31
C ARG A 40 4.44 3.61 -27.71
N LYS A 41 5.72 3.92 -28.01
CA LYS A 41 6.86 3.16 -27.48
C LYS A 41 6.93 3.24 -25.94
N THR A 42 6.79 4.44 -25.39
CA THR A 42 6.76 4.64 -23.92
C THR A 42 5.54 3.96 -23.30
N LYS A 43 4.35 4.09 -23.89
CA LYS A 43 3.14 3.42 -23.41
C LYS A 43 3.28 1.91 -23.36
N ILE A 44 3.84 1.30 -24.41
CA ILE A 44 4.08 -0.16 -24.45
C ILE A 44 4.99 -0.59 -23.31
N ALA A 45 6.06 0.16 -23.03
CA ALA A 45 6.97 -0.15 -21.93
C ALA A 45 6.27 -0.09 -20.56
N ILE A 46 5.41 0.92 -20.33
CA ILE A 46 4.63 1.02 -19.11
C ILE A 46 3.70 -0.19 -18.95
N GLU A 47 2.96 -0.55 -20.01
CA GLU A 47 2.00 -1.67 -19.94
C GLU A 47 2.67 -3.04 -19.78
N ILE A 48 3.85 -3.26 -20.38
CA ILE A 48 4.65 -4.47 -20.15
C ILE A 48 5.07 -4.58 -18.68
N ASN A 49 5.56 -3.49 -18.09
CA ASN A 49 5.99 -3.52 -16.70
C ASN A 49 4.79 -3.62 -15.73
N ARG A 50 3.67 -2.97 -16.04
CA ARG A 50 2.40 -3.15 -15.31
C ARG A 50 2.00 -4.61 -15.26
N LYS A 51 2.03 -5.29 -16.41
CA LYS A 51 1.72 -6.72 -16.49
C LYS A 51 2.68 -7.56 -15.67
N LYS A 52 3.99 -7.31 -15.73
CA LYS A 52 4.98 -8.04 -14.93
C LYS A 52 4.71 -7.92 -13.44
N ILE A 53 4.38 -6.70 -12.96
CA ILE A 53 4.05 -6.48 -11.54
C ILE A 53 2.76 -7.24 -11.17
N ALA A 54 1.73 -7.14 -12.01
CA ALA A 54 0.47 -7.84 -11.79
C ALA A 54 0.67 -9.36 -11.70
N ASP A 55 1.44 -9.94 -12.64
CA ASP A 55 1.74 -11.38 -12.66
C ASP A 55 2.48 -11.83 -11.37
N LEU A 56 3.39 -10.99 -10.82
CA LEU A 56 4.15 -11.31 -9.60
C LEU A 56 3.29 -11.40 -8.34
N ILE A 57 2.19 -10.65 -8.28
CA ILE A 57 1.29 -10.61 -7.12
C ILE A 57 -0.08 -11.26 -7.39
N HIS A 58 -0.19 -11.96 -8.53
CA HIS A 58 -1.42 -12.62 -8.97
C HIS A 58 -2.64 -11.70 -9.10
N ALA A 59 -2.39 -10.44 -9.51
CA ALA A 59 -3.42 -9.43 -9.77
C ALA A 59 -3.67 -9.25 -11.27
N LYS A 60 -4.73 -8.51 -11.62
CA LYS A 60 -5.01 -8.10 -12.99
C LYS A 60 -4.25 -6.81 -13.33
N ASN A 61 -3.96 -6.60 -14.63
CA ASN A 61 -3.23 -5.41 -15.06
C ASN A 61 -3.90 -4.08 -14.64
N ASN A 62 -5.23 -4.03 -14.68
CA ASN A 62 -6.00 -2.84 -14.32
C ASN A 62 -6.11 -2.62 -12.81
N GLU A 63 -5.60 -3.53 -12.00
CA GLU A 63 -5.51 -3.40 -10.53
C GLU A 63 -4.17 -2.79 -10.08
N ILE A 64 -3.23 -2.61 -11.02
CA ILE A 64 -1.94 -1.95 -10.75
C ILE A 64 -2.05 -0.47 -11.10
N ILE A 65 -1.82 0.38 -10.13
CA ILE A 65 -1.83 1.84 -10.28
C ILE A 65 -0.43 2.38 -9.92
N PHE A 66 0.22 3.06 -10.86
CA PHE A 66 1.48 3.73 -10.59
C PHE A 66 1.24 5.08 -9.94
N THR A 67 1.94 5.32 -8.84
CA THR A 67 1.91 6.56 -8.07
C THR A 67 3.34 7.12 -7.92
N SER A 68 3.49 8.32 -7.39
CA SER A 68 4.79 8.93 -7.12
C SER A 68 5.53 8.28 -5.94
N GLY A 69 4.83 7.49 -5.12
CA GLY A 69 5.40 6.80 -3.96
C GLY A 69 4.34 6.30 -3.01
N GLY A 70 4.75 5.63 -1.91
CA GLY A 70 3.86 5.05 -0.91
C GLY A 70 2.90 6.08 -0.30
N THR A 71 3.37 7.28 0.00
CA THR A 71 2.50 8.34 0.56
C THR A 71 1.32 8.67 -0.33
N GLU A 72 1.51 8.77 -1.65
CA GLU A 72 0.40 8.99 -2.58
C GLU A 72 -0.51 7.76 -2.64
N ALA A 73 0.05 6.55 -2.68
CA ALA A 73 -0.69 5.31 -2.74
C ALA A 73 -1.60 5.14 -1.51
N ASP A 74 -1.07 5.30 -0.30
CA ASP A 74 -1.82 5.21 0.95
C ASP A 74 -2.94 6.26 1.02
N ASN A 75 -2.59 7.52 0.71
CA ASN A 75 -3.57 8.60 0.68
C ASN A 75 -4.71 8.31 -0.31
N MET A 76 -4.38 7.82 -1.50
CA MET A 76 -5.36 7.47 -2.51
C MET A 76 -6.25 6.32 -2.03
N ALA A 77 -5.68 5.25 -1.49
CA ALA A 77 -6.42 4.10 -1.00
C ALA A 77 -7.43 4.49 0.10
N LEU A 78 -6.99 5.23 1.13
CA LEU A 78 -7.85 5.63 2.23
C LEU A 78 -8.95 6.59 1.77
N ARG A 79 -8.61 7.57 0.93
CA ARG A 79 -9.60 8.55 0.41
C ARG A 79 -10.62 7.88 -0.50
N CYS A 80 -10.19 6.99 -1.42
CA CYS A 80 -11.12 6.23 -2.25
C CYS A 80 -12.03 5.32 -1.41
N ALA A 81 -11.50 4.68 -0.35
CA ALA A 81 -12.34 3.88 0.54
C ALA A 81 -13.47 4.70 1.17
N VAL A 82 -13.19 5.93 1.59
CA VAL A 82 -14.21 6.81 2.19
C VAL A 82 -15.17 7.40 1.14
N HIS A 83 -14.63 7.95 0.04
CA HIS A 83 -15.43 8.70 -0.94
C HIS A 83 -16.17 7.80 -1.92
N ASP A 84 -15.50 6.77 -2.44
CA ASP A 84 -16.04 5.94 -3.52
C ASP A 84 -16.70 4.67 -2.98
N LEU A 85 -16.10 4.06 -1.94
CA LEU A 85 -16.65 2.86 -1.32
C LEU A 85 -17.59 3.15 -0.14
N ASN A 86 -17.73 4.44 0.25
CA ASN A 86 -18.63 4.87 1.34
C ASN A 86 -18.33 4.19 2.70
N VAL A 87 -17.04 3.96 2.99
CA VAL A 87 -16.57 3.48 4.30
C VAL A 87 -16.96 4.48 5.39
N LYS A 88 -17.37 3.98 6.56
CA LYS A 88 -17.80 4.79 7.71
C LYS A 88 -16.88 4.63 8.93
N ARG A 89 -16.04 3.61 8.93
CA ARG A 89 -15.08 3.36 10.01
C ARG A 89 -13.72 2.98 9.42
N ILE A 90 -12.66 3.54 9.98
CA ILE A 90 -11.28 3.14 9.74
C ILE A 90 -10.75 2.52 11.03
N ILE A 91 -10.21 1.30 10.93
CA ILE A 91 -9.50 0.62 12.01
C ILE A 91 -8.03 0.56 11.63
N THR A 92 -7.15 1.04 12.51
CA THR A 92 -5.71 1.12 12.28
C THR A 92 -4.93 0.98 13.59
N THR A 93 -3.62 1.20 13.57
CA THR A 93 -2.77 1.27 14.78
C THR A 93 -2.10 2.64 14.90
N LYS A 94 -1.54 2.96 16.07
CA LYS A 94 -0.77 4.19 16.27
C LYS A 94 0.66 4.12 15.74
N ILE A 95 1.10 2.94 15.32
CA ILE A 95 2.45 2.70 14.78
C ILE A 95 2.51 2.71 13.24
N GLU A 96 1.41 3.07 12.58
CA GLU A 96 1.41 3.25 11.13
C GLU A 96 2.32 4.39 10.68
N HIS A 97 2.77 4.33 9.43
CA HIS A 97 3.45 5.46 8.81
C HIS A 97 2.54 6.71 8.75
N HIS A 98 3.14 7.89 8.82
CA HIS A 98 2.42 9.18 8.78
C HIS A 98 1.51 9.35 7.57
N ALA A 99 1.83 8.72 6.44
CA ALA A 99 0.99 8.72 5.24
C ALA A 99 -0.40 8.15 5.52
N VAL A 100 -0.48 7.10 6.34
CA VAL A 100 -1.74 6.46 6.76
C VAL A 100 -2.36 7.23 7.93
N LEU A 101 -1.59 7.51 9.01
CA LEU A 101 -2.11 8.16 10.22
C LEU A 101 -2.73 9.51 9.94
N HIS A 102 -1.97 10.44 9.34
CA HIS A 102 -2.47 11.79 9.09
C HIS A 102 -3.65 11.80 8.11
N THR A 103 -3.67 10.87 7.15
CA THR A 103 -4.81 10.74 6.24
C THR A 103 -6.05 10.23 6.96
N ALA A 104 -5.92 9.22 7.84
CA ALA A 104 -7.02 8.69 8.62
C ALA A 104 -7.59 9.74 9.59
N GLU A 105 -6.71 10.49 10.26
CA GLU A 105 -7.10 11.61 11.14
C GLU A 105 -7.82 12.74 10.36
N CYS A 106 -7.28 13.12 9.21
CA CYS A 106 -7.92 14.10 8.33
C CYS A 106 -9.31 13.65 7.88
N LEU A 107 -9.48 12.37 7.55
CA LEU A 107 -10.79 11.81 7.16
C LEU A 107 -11.75 11.77 8.34
N ARG A 108 -11.30 11.44 9.56
CA ARG A 108 -12.11 11.56 10.78
C ARG A 108 -12.62 12.99 10.97
N ASP A 109 -11.71 13.96 10.89
CA ASP A 109 -12.02 15.34 11.26
C ASP A 109 -12.89 16.05 10.20
N ASN A 110 -12.76 15.68 8.93
CA ASN A 110 -13.46 16.39 7.84
C ASN A 110 -14.63 15.60 7.22
N HIS A 111 -14.73 14.29 7.45
CA HIS A 111 -15.74 13.43 6.78
C HIS A 111 -16.57 12.60 7.74
N ASN A 112 -16.51 12.89 9.05
CA ASN A 112 -17.27 12.19 10.09
C ASN A 112 -17.05 10.66 10.07
N ILE A 113 -15.80 10.24 9.85
CA ILE A 113 -15.39 8.83 9.88
C ILE A 113 -15.05 8.43 11.31
N ASN A 114 -15.55 7.27 11.74
CA ASN A 114 -15.14 6.69 13.01
C ASN A 114 -13.72 6.11 12.86
N LEU A 115 -12.73 6.73 13.50
CA LEU A 115 -11.35 6.26 13.53
C LEU A 115 -11.10 5.52 14.84
N THR A 116 -10.77 4.23 14.73
CA THR A 116 -10.49 3.36 15.88
C THR A 116 -9.06 2.84 15.79
N PHE A 117 -8.31 2.98 16.88
CA PHE A 117 -6.96 2.42 17.01
C PHE A 117 -7.00 1.09 17.74
N LEU A 118 -6.41 0.06 17.14
CA LEU A 118 -6.14 -1.20 17.84
C LEU A 118 -5.02 -0.98 18.85
N GLU A 119 -5.14 -1.65 19.97
CA GLU A 119 -4.05 -1.79 20.93
C GLU A 119 -2.96 -2.66 20.31
N THR A 120 -1.72 -2.34 20.63
CA THR A 120 -0.56 -3.13 20.25
C THR A 120 0.13 -3.67 21.50
N ASP A 121 0.72 -4.85 21.39
CA ASP A 121 1.58 -5.39 22.44
C ASP A 121 2.94 -4.65 22.50
N GLU A 122 3.82 -5.07 23.39
CA GLU A 122 5.16 -4.49 23.56
C GLU A 122 6.07 -4.66 22.34
N ASN A 123 5.75 -5.59 21.44
CA ASN A 123 6.45 -5.85 20.20
C ASN A 123 5.80 -5.16 18.99
N GLY A 124 4.73 -4.41 19.20
CA GLY A 124 4.00 -3.70 18.15
C GLY A 124 3.00 -4.55 17.36
N HIS A 125 2.64 -5.76 17.82
CA HIS A 125 1.62 -6.56 17.15
C HIS A 125 0.22 -6.09 17.55
N PRO A 126 -0.69 -5.88 16.57
CA PRO A 126 -2.05 -5.43 16.85
C PRO A 126 -2.89 -6.54 17.50
N SER A 127 -3.80 -6.13 18.38
CA SER A 127 -4.75 -7.04 19.05
C SER A 127 -5.76 -7.63 18.06
N ILE A 128 -5.55 -8.88 17.67
CA ILE A 128 -6.45 -9.62 16.78
C ILE A 128 -7.82 -9.87 17.42
N SER A 129 -7.85 -10.07 18.75
CA SER A 129 -9.12 -10.23 19.47
C SER A 129 -9.95 -8.96 19.44
N GLN A 130 -9.33 -7.80 19.60
CA GLN A 130 -10.00 -6.50 19.47
C GLN A 130 -10.50 -6.26 18.04
N LEU A 131 -9.69 -6.59 17.03
CA LEU A 131 -10.10 -6.51 15.63
C LEU A 131 -11.36 -7.35 15.37
N LYS A 132 -11.35 -8.62 15.77
CA LYS A 132 -12.52 -9.53 15.61
C LYS A 132 -13.78 -8.95 16.24
N LYS A 133 -13.68 -8.43 17.47
CA LYS A 133 -14.79 -7.80 18.19
C LYS A 133 -15.32 -6.55 17.47
N LEU A 134 -14.43 -5.69 16.97
CA LEU A 134 -14.84 -4.49 16.24
C LEU A 134 -15.54 -4.79 14.91
N LEU A 135 -15.29 -5.97 14.32
CA LEU A 135 -15.90 -6.40 13.07
C LEU A 135 -17.18 -7.26 13.27
N GLU A 136 -17.74 -7.35 14.48
CA GLU A 136 -18.99 -8.06 14.73
C GLU A 136 -20.22 -7.35 14.16
N ASP A 137 -20.19 -6.02 14.09
CA ASP A 137 -21.25 -5.21 13.49
C ASP A 137 -21.11 -5.13 11.96
N GLU A 138 -22.15 -4.63 11.28
CA GLU A 138 -22.21 -4.47 9.81
C GLU A 138 -21.71 -3.10 9.33
N THR A 139 -20.95 -2.36 10.16
CA THR A 139 -20.43 -1.06 9.78
C THR A 139 -19.40 -1.20 8.65
N LYS A 140 -19.61 -0.49 7.53
CA LYS A 140 -18.69 -0.53 6.39
C LYS A 140 -17.33 0.02 6.78
N THR A 141 -16.33 -0.84 6.82
CA THR A 141 -15.05 -0.61 7.50
C THR A 141 -13.87 -0.79 6.55
N LEU A 142 -12.89 0.11 6.66
CA LEU A 142 -11.53 -0.09 6.17
C LEU A 142 -10.66 -0.50 7.35
N VAL A 143 -10.05 -1.67 7.27
CA VAL A 143 -8.95 -2.08 8.14
C VAL A 143 -7.66 -1.71 7.41
N THR A 144 -6.81 -0.88 8.01
CA THR A 144 -5.53 -0.47 7.42
C THR A 144 -4.41 -0.73 8.42
N LEU A 145 -3.54 -1.69 8.09
CA LEU A 145 -2.45 -2.15 8.96
C LEU A 145 -1.21 -2.41 8.12
N MET A 146 -0.10 -1.75 8.44
CA MET A 146 1.15 -1.92 7.72
C MET A 146 1.70 -3.34 7.90
N HIS A 147 2.32 -3.89 6.85
CA HIS A 147 2.83 -5.26 6.89
C HIS A 147 4.07 -5.38 7.75
N ALA A 148 5.03 -4.47 7.60
CA ALA A 148 6.19 -4.38 8.48
C ALA A 148 6.42 -2.94 8.90
N ASN A 149 6.64 -2.73 10.19
CA ASN A 149 6.94 -1.40 10.70
C ASN A 149 8.40 -1.02 10.40
N ASN A 150 8.60 0.16 9.83
CA ASN A 150 9.90 0.67 9.43
C ASN A 150 10.80 1.09 10.62
N GLU A 151 10.23 1.32 11.80
CA GLU A 151 10.95 1.81 12.99
C GLU A 151 11.32 0.67 13.94
N ILE A 152 10.36 -0.20 14.25
CA ILE A 152 10.53 -1.26 15.26
C ILE A 152 10.66 -2.65 14.66
N GLY A 153 10.43 -2.82 13.34
CA GLY A 153 10.58 -4.09 12.63
C GLY A 153 9.52 -5.15 12.94
N SER A 154 8.41 -4.78 13.61
CA SER A 154 7.30 -5.72 13.86
C SER A 154 6.65 -6.14 12.55
N LEU A 155 6.28 -7.42 12.44
CA LEU A 155 5.54 -7.96 11.30
C LEU A 155 4.08 -8.21 11.68
N LEU A 156 3.17 -7.77 10.82
CA LEU A 156 1.76 -8.09 10.92
C LEU A 156 1.53 -9.59 10.67
N PRO A 157 0.67 -10.28 11.42
CA PRO A 157 0.18 -11.61 11.06
C PRO A 157 -0.80 -11.48 9.87
N PHE A 158 -0.24 -11.11 8.71
CA PHE A 158 -0.93 -10.62 7.51
C PHE A 158 -2.04 -11.58 7.04
N GLN A 159 -1.70 -12.87 6.97
CA GLN A 159 -2.65 -13.87 6.48
C GLN A 159 -3.86 -14.03 7.41
N GLU A 160 -3.64 -13.99 8.74
CA GLU A 160 -4.73 -14.06 9.70
C GLU A 160 -5.65 -12.84 9.57
N VAL A 161 -5.07 -11.64 9.50
CA VAL A 161 -5.84 -10.40 9.33
C VAL A 161 -6.62 -10.40 8.01
N ALA A 162 -5.98 -10.78 6.91
CA ALA A 162 -6.62 -10.86 5.60
C ALA A 162 -7.81 -11.85 5.62
N GLN A 163 -7.64 -13.03 6.23
CA GLN A 163 -8.72 -14.00 6.37
C GLN A 163 -9.89 -13.49 7.21
N ILE A 164 -9.62 -12.79 8.32
CA ILE A 164 -10.67 -12.18 9.16
C ILE A 164 -11.45 -11.15 8.35
N CYS A 165 -10.78 -10.28 7.61
CA CYS A 165 -11.41 -9.26 6.79
C CYS A 165 -12.21 -9.87 5.63
N ALA A 166 -11.68 -10.88 4.94
CA ALA A 166 -12.31 -11.53 3.79
C ALA A 166 -13.63 -12.27 4.15
N GLN A 167 -13.83 -12.66 5.42
CA GLN A 167 -15.08 -13.26 5.89
C GLN A 167 -16.25 -12.26 5.96
N LYS A 168 -15.99 -10.97 5.78
CA LYS A 168 -16.96 -9.89 5.98
C LYS A 168 -17.09 -9.04 4.71
N SER A 169 -18.23 -9.11 4.03
CA SER A 169 -18.46 -8.41 2.75
C SER A 169 -18.45 -6.88 2.85
N HIS A 170 -18.61 -6.33 4.06
CA HIS A 170 -18.59 -4.89 4.35
C HIS A 170 -17.22 -4.39 4.83
N VAL A 171 -16.19 -5.25 4.83
CA VAL A 171 -14.83 -4.92 5.28
C VAL A 171 -13.87 -4.92 4.11
N TYR A 172 -13.09 -3.86 4.01
CA TYR A 172 -11.94 -3.74 3.09
C TYR A 172 -10.66 -3.81 3.89
N PHE A 173 -9.67 -4.50 3.36
CA PHE A 173 -8.34 -4.58 3.96
C PHE A 173 -7.33 -3.85 3.10
N HIS A 174 -6.60 -2.92 3.69
CA HIS A 174 -5.47 -2.20 3.12
C HIS A 174 -4.23 -2.47 3.95
N SER A 175 -3.08 -2.58 3.30
CA SER A 175 -1.80 -2.72 4.01
C SER A 175 -0.72 -1.91 3.30
N ASP A 176 -0.05 -1.00 4.02
CA ASP A 176 1.21 -0.41 3.56
C ASP A 176 2.28 -1.51 3.55
N THR A 177 2.80 -1.80 2.37
CA THR A 177 3.81 -2.83 2.13
C THR A 177 5.14 -2.26 1.65
N VAL A 178 5.38 -0.96 1.84
CA VAL A 178 6.62 -0.27 1.39
C VAL A 178 7.88 -0.98 1.88
N GLN A 179 7.87 -1.53 3.10
CA GLN A 179 9.02 -2.25 3.65
C GLN A 179 9.14 -3.72 3.20
N THR A 180 8.12 -4.27 2.55
CA THR A 180 8.03 -5.72 2.33
C THR A 180 7.77 -6.13 0.89
N MET A 181 7.26 -5.23 0.04
CA MET A 181 7.06 -5.52 -1.37
C MET A 181 8.40 -5.82 -2.05
N GLY A 182 8.48 -6.99 -2.71
CA GLY A 182 9.71 -7.51 -3.31
C GLY A 182 10.60 -8.31 -2.36
N HIS A 183 10.29 -8.36 -1.05
CA HIS A 183 10.96 -9.21 -0.05
C HIS A 183 10.10 -10.39 0.39
N TYR A 184 8.79 -10.28 0.24
CA TYR A 184 7.81 -11.32 0.55
C TYR A 184 6.95 -11.60 -0.69
N ASP A 185 6.51 -12.85 -0.81
CA ASP A 185 5.56 -13.24 -1.85
C ASP A 185 4.13 -12.88 -1.42
N PHE A 186 3.45 -12.12 -2.27
CA PHE A 186 2.05 -11.77 -2.08
C PHE A 186 1.19 -12.46 -3.14
N ASN A 187 0.07 -13.01 -2.72
CA ASN A 187 -0.96 -13.54 -3.61
C ASN A 187 -2.28 -12.82 -3.33
N LEU A 188 -2.74 -12.03 -4.32
CA LEU A 188 -3.97 -11.25 -4.23
C LEU A 188 -5.15 -11.89 -4.99
N SER A 189 -4.99 -13.14 -5.48
CA SER A 189 -6.06 -13.88 -6.17
C SER A 189 -7.11 -14.45 -5.23
#